data_4237dca7e1c0d2f967d4054e86f03a29
#
_entry.id   4237dca7e1c0d2f967d4054e86f03a29
#
_cell.length_a   1.000
_cell.length_b   1.000
_cell.length_c   1.000
_cell.angle_alpha   90.00
_cell.angle_beta   90.00
_cell.angle_gamma   90.00
#
_symmetry.space_group_name_H-M   'P 1'
#
loop_
_entity.id
_entity.type
_entity.pdbx_description
1 polymer ?
#
loop_
_entity_poly.entity_id
_entity_poly.type
_entity_poly.pdbx_seq_one_letter_code
_entity_poly.pdbx_strand_id
1 'polypeptide(L)'
;MAGSLNKVLLIGRLGADPEIKQMVNGKNVARLSLATSQTWKDKNTGERKEKTEWHRIVVFNEGLVNVIQQYLKKGAQIYVEGQLTTRKWKDEQSGQDKYSTEIVPVSYTHLTLPTILLV
;
A
#
# COMPACT_ATOMS: atom_id res chain seq x y z
N MET A 1 -10.62 3.96 24.16
CA MET A 1 -9.43 4.26 24.93
C MET A 1 -8.54 5.23 24.18
N ALA A 2 -8.11 6.24 24.84
CA ALA A 2 -7.24 7.24 24.24
C ALA A 2 -5.77 6.90 24.49
N GLY A 3 -4.87 7.67 23.93
CA GLY A 3 -3.46 7.56 24.21
C GLY A 3 -2.65 6.74 23.21
N SER A 4 -3.20 6.49 22.03
CA SER A 4 -2.44 5.80 21.00
C SER A 4 -2.56 6.49 19.66
N LEU A 5 -1.60 6.23 18.79
CA LEU A 5 -1.60 6.74 17.43
C LEU A 5 -1.21 5.61 16.50
N ASN A 6 -1.99 5.45 15.44
CA ASN A 6 -1.68 4.48 14.39
C ASN A 6 -1.70 5.22 13.06
N LYS A 7 -0.54 5.60 12.58
CA LYS A 7 -0.42 6.39 11.38
C LYS A 7 0.83 6.00 10.61
N VAL A 8 0.66 5.77 9.33
CA VAL A 8 1.76 5.40 8.44
C VAL A 8 1.79 6.37 7.27
N LEU A 9 2.96 6.88 6.99
CA LEU A 9 3.21 7.76 5.85
C LEU A 9 4.24 7.09 4.96
N LEU A 10 3.91 6.96 3.68
CA LEU A 10 4.82 6.36 2.72
C LEU A 10 4.83 7.16 1.43
N ILE A 11 6.01 7.26 0.85
CA ILE A 11 6.18 7.74 -0.52
C ILE A 11 6.97 6.66 -1.24
N GLY A 12 6.43 6.16 -2.33
CA GLY A 12 7.10 5.10 -3.08
C GLY A 12 6.52 4.93 -4.46
N ARG A 13 6.89 3.83 -5.10
CA ARG A 13 6.42 3.54 -6.46
C ARG A 13 5.69 2.21 -6.48
N LEU A 14 4.67 2.16 -7.32
CA LEU A 14 3.91 0.93 -7.51
C LEU A 14 4.76 -0.09 -8.26
N GLY A 15 4.81 -1.31 -7.72
CA GLY A 15 5.53 -2.41 -8.35
C GLY A 15 4.74 -3.16 -9.40
N ALA A 16 3.43 -2.90 -9.43
CA ALA A 16 2.53 -3.54 -10.38
C ALA A 16 1.33 -2.63 -10.56
N ASP A 17 0.54 -2.91 -11.60
CA ASP A 17 -0.72 -2.22 -11.78
C ASP A 17 -1.64 -2.53 -10.59
N PRO A 18 -2.48 -1.58 -10.18
CA PRO A 18 -3.42 -1.84 -9.10
C PRO A 18 -4.34 -3.00 -9.42
N GLU A 19 -4.59 -3.83 -8.42
CA GLU A 19 -5.52 -4.93 -8.56
C GLU A 19 -6.86 -4.53 -7.97
N ILE A 20 -7.91 -4.59 -8.79
CA ILE A 20 -9.25 -4.23 -8.36
C ILE A 20 -10.06 -5.50 -8.20
N LYS A 21 -10.60 -5.69 -7.02
CA LYS A 21 -11.46 -6.85 -6.74
C LYS A 21 -12.81 -6.40 -6.25
N GLN A 22 -13.83 -7.15 -6.63
CA GLN A 22 -15.18 -6.94 -6.13
C GLN A 22 -15.40 -7.81 -4.90
N MET A 23 -15.88 -7.19 -3.83
CA MET A 23 -16.19 -7.91 -2.60
C MET A 23 -17.58 -8.51 -2.68
N VAL A 24 -17.88 -9.37 -1.69
CA VAL A 24 -19.17 -10.04 -1.60
C VAL A 24 -20.33 -9.05 -1.56
N ASN A 25 -20.11 -7.89 -0.95
CA ASN A 25 -21.15 -6.86 -0.86
C ASN A 25 -21.30 -6.02 -2.15
N GLY A 26 -20.58 -6.40 -3.20
CA GLY A 26 -20.64 -5.71 -4.48
C GLY A 26 -19.73 -4.51 -4.61
N LYS A 27 -19.04 -4.11 -3.56
CA LYS A 27 -18.14 -2.97 -3.60
C LYS A 27 -16.76 -3.39 -4.05
N ASN A 28 -16.07 -2.47 -4.70
CA ASN A 28 -14.73 -2.72 -5.19
C ASN A 28 -13.67 -2.33 -4.16
N VAL A 29 -12.60 -3.11 -4.16
CA VAL A 29 -11.43 -2.88 -3.31
C VAL A 29 -10.22 -2.82 -4.21
N ALA A 30 -9.34 -1.86 -3.97
CA ALA A 30 -8.08 -1.77 -4.69
C ALA A 30 -6.95 -2.27 -3.81
N ARG A 31 -6.08 -3.08 -4.39
CA ARG A 31 -4.86 -3.55 -3.73
C ARG A 31 -3.67 -3.01 -4.48
N LEU A 32 -2.77 -2.39 -3.73
CA LEU A 32 -1.57 -1.79 -4.29
C LEU A 32 -0.35 -2.40 -3.63
N SER A 33 0.69 -2.59 -4.42
CA SER A 33 2.00 -3.01 -3.93
C SER A 33 2.94 -1.83 -4.09
N LEU A 34 3.37 -1.26 -2.98
CA LEU A 34 4.19 -0.06 -2.97
C LEU A 34 5.59 -0.38 -2.51
N ALA A 35 6.56 0.04 -3.29
CA ALA A 35 7.96 -0.16 -2.98
C ALA A 35 8.57 1.11 -2.40
N THR A 36 9.25 0.96 -1.27
CA THR A 36 10.11 1.99 -0.73
C THR A 36 11.53 1.44 -0.70
N SER A 37 12.48 2.21 -1.20
CA SER A 37 13.85 1.73 -1.37
C SER A 37 14.84 2.65 -0.68
N GLN A 38 15.88 2.04 -0.14
CA GLN A 38 17.03 2.74 0.39
C GLN A 38 18.26 2.33 -0.38
N THR A 39 19.12 3.28 -0.65
CA THR A 39 20.41 2.99 -1.25
C THR A 39 21.50 3.55 -0.36
N TRP A 40 22.58 2.81 -0.20
CA TRP A 40 23.72 3.28 0.57
C TRP A 40 25.00 2.69 0.02
N LYS A 41 26.11 3.28 0.40
CA LYS A 41 27.42 2.80 0.03
C LYS A 41 27.98 1.98 1.16
N ASP A 42 28.41 0.76 0.88
CA ASP A 42 29.05 -0.10 1.86
C ASP A 42 30.43 0.44 2.16
N LYS A 43 30.69 0.73 3.43
CA LYS A 43 31.98 1.29 3.85
C LYS A 43 33.13 0.33 3.66
N ASN A 44 32.86 -0.97 3.73
CA ASN A 44 33.91 -1.99 3.64
C ASN A 44 34.29 -2.32 2.21
N THR A 45 33.32 -2.42 1.32
CA THR A 45 33.55 -2.83 -0.07
C THR A 45 33.48 -1.68 -1.05
N GLY A 46 32.91 -0.55 -0.66
CA GLY A 46 32.69 0.56 -1.56
C GLY A 46 31.56 0.35 -2.55
N GLU A 47 30.88 -0.78 -2.45
CA GLU A 47 29.77 -1.09 -3.35
C GLU A 47 28.50 -0.35 -2.96
N ARG A 48 27.71 -0.04 -3.96
CA ARG A 48 26.40 0.55 -3.74
C ARG A 48 25.39 -0.56 -3.49
N LYS A 49 24.68 -0.46 -2.39
CA LYS A 49 23.68 -1.44 -2.01
C LYS A 49 22.30 -0.83 -1.96
N GLU A 50 21.31 -1.66 -2.22
CA GLU A 50 19.92 -1.24 -2.24
C GLU A 50 19.08 -2.25 -1.46
N LYS A 51 18.12 -1.73 -0.72
CA LYS A 51 17.14 -2.54 -0.03
C LYS A 51 15.76 -1.98 -0.31
N THR A 52 14.84 -2.84 -0.71
CA THR A 52 13.46 -2.47 -1.02
C THR A 52 12.52 -3.16 -0.06
N GLU A 53 11.64 -2.37 0.52
CA GLU A 53 10.54 -2.89 1.31
C GLU A 53 9.26 -2.79 0.50
N TRP A 54 8.45 -3.84 0.55
CA TRP A 54 7.19 -3.91 -0.16
C TRP A 54 6.04 -3.76 0.82
N HIS A 55 5.17 -2.81 0.54
CA HIS A 55 4.05 -2.51 1.41
C HIS A 55 2.75 -2.84 0.69
N ARG A 56 1.85 -3.46 1.41
CA ARG A 56 0.51 -3.76 0.90
C ARG A 56 -0.44 -2.67 1.33
N ILE A 57 -1.11 -2.09 0.36
CA ILE A 57 -2.07 -1.02 0.59
C ILE A 57 -3.42 -1.50 0.09
N VAL A 58 -4.43 -1.39 0.94
CA VAL A 58 -5.78 -1.83 0.62
C VAL A 58 -6.71 -0.65 0.74
N VAL A 59 -7.39 -0.32 -0.34
CA VAL A 59 -8.25 0.85 -0.42
C VAL A 59 -9.69 0.39 -0.56
N PHE A 60 -10.53 0.76 0.42
CA PHE A 60 -11.94 0.38 0.43
C PHE A 60 -12.87 1.49 -0.04
N ASN A 61 -12.40 2.71 -0.11
CA ASN A 61 -13.22 3.85 -0.53
C ASN A 61 -13.45 3.79 -2.03
N GLU A 62 -14.71 3.69 -2.44
CA GLU A 62 -15.05 3.52 -3.84
C GLU A 62 -14.63 4.69 -4.71
N GLY A 63 -14.77 5.91 -4.21
CA GLY A 63 -14.32 7.08 -4.96
C GLY A 63 -12.84 7.04 -5.24
N LEU A 64 -12.06 6.64 -4.24
CA LEU A 64 -10.63 6.53 -4.40
C LEU A 64 -10.26 5.36 -5.28
N VAL A 65 -10.99 4.25 -5.18
CA VAL A 65 -10.76 3.10 -6.05
C VAL A 65 -10.93 3.49 -7.52
N ASN A 66 -11.93 4.29 -7.83
CA ASN A 66 -12.15 4.76 -9.19
C ASN A 66 -10.98 5.61 -9.69
N VAL A 67 -10.48 6.50 -8.86
CA VAL A 67 -9.33 7.32 -9.22
C VAL A 67 -8.10 6.46 -9.46
N ILE A 68 -7.87 5.49 -8.58
CA ILE A 68 -6.74 4.56 -8.70
C ILE A 68 -6.83 3.80 -10.01
N GLN A 69 -8.01 3.30 -10.32
CA GLN A 69 -8.22 2.50 -11.52
C GLN A 69 -7.95 3.30 -12.78
N GLN A 70 -8.28 4.59 -12.77
CA GLN A 70 -8.13 5.45 -13.95
C GLN A 70 -6.71 5.96 -14.12
N TYR A 71 -6.01 6.27 -13.05
CA TYR A 71 -4.79 7.06 -13.14
C TYR A 71 -3.52 6.35 -12.68
N LEU A 72 -3.62 5.33 -11.83
CA LEU A 72 -2.43 4.69 -11.31
C LEU A 72 -2.05 3.46 -12.08
N LYS A 73 -0.76 3.35 -12.37
CA LYS A 73 -0.17 2.22 -13.09
C LYS A 73 1.15 1.86 -12.46
N LYS A 74 1.66 0.69 -12.83
CA LYS A 74 2.99 0.26 -12.43
C LYS A 74 4.00 1.39 -12.65
N GLY A 75 4.81 1.65 -11.66
CA GLY A 75 5.83 2.67 -11.71
C GLY A 75 5.39 4.04 -11.22
N ALA A 76 4.11 4.24 -10.99
CA ALA A 76 3.61 5.53 -10.51
C ALA A 76 4.14 5.82 -9.11
N GLN A 77 4.53 7.05 -8.86
CA GLN A 77 4.93 7.50 -7.55
C GLN A 77 3.72 8.04 -6.80
N ILE A 78 3.52 7.54 -5.59
CA ILE A 78 2.37 7.96 -4.79
C ILE A 78 2.79 8.27 -3.36
N TYR A 79 2.00 9.11 -2.73
CA TYR A 79 2.09 9.39 -1.31
C TYR A 79 0.85 8.80 -0.64
N VAL A 80 1.07 7.99 0.39
CA VAL A 80 -0.02 7.31 1.10
C VAL A 80 0.04 7.65 2.57
N GLU A 81 -1.10 8.00 3.12
CA GLU A 81 -1.25 8.17 4.55
C GLU A 81 -2.38 7.27 5.02
N GLY A 82 -2.10 6.40 5.98
CA GLY A 82 -3.10 5.45 6.44
C GLY A 82 -2.78 4.85 7.79
N GLN A 83 -3.48 3.79 8.11
CA GLN A 83 -3.30 3.05 9.37
C GLN A 83 -2.79 1.66 9.07
N LEU A 84 -2.00 1.14 10.01
CA LEU A 84 -1.57 -0.25 9.95
C LEU A 84 -2.70 -1.12 10.46
N THR A 85 -3.07 -2.13 9.67
CA THR A 85 -4.15 -3.04 10.00
C THR A 85 -3.70 -4.46 9.74
N THR A 86 -3.97 -5.35 10.66
CA THR A 86 -3.65 -6.76 10.51
C THR A 86 -4.93 -7.53 10.23
N ARG A 87 -4.91 -8.29 9.15
CA ARG A 87 -6.03 -9.12 8.77
C ARG A 87 -5.65 -10.59 8.97
N LYS A 88 -6.57 -11.35 9.50
CA LYS A 88 -6.39 -12.78 9.74
C LYS A 88 -7.32 -13.56 8.82
N TRP A 89 -6.77 -14.61 8.21
CA TRP A 89 -7.60 -15.54 7.45
C TRP A 89 -7.07 -16.94 7.63
N LYS A 90 -7.92 -17.91 7.32
CA LYS A 90 -7.57 -19.31 7.44
C LYS A 90 -7.11 -19.83 6.09
N ASP A 91 -5.93 -20.44 6.07
CA ASP A 91 -5.40 -21.07 4.89
C ASP A 91 -6.13 -22.40 4.66
N GLU A 92 -6.78 -22.53 3.53
CA GLU A 92 -7.57 -23.73 3.22
C GLU A 92 -6.69 -24.97 3.05
N GLN A 93 -5.46 -24.80 2.61
CA GLN A 93 -4.57 -25.94 2.35
C GLN A 93 -3.98 -26.50 3.64
N SER A 94 -3.56 -25.65 4.54
CA SER A 94 -2.90 -26.07 5.76
C SER A 94 -3.79 -26.05 6.98
N GLY A 95 -4.93 -25.36 6.90
CA GLY A 95 -5.81 -25.16 8.05
C GLY A 95 -5.26 -24.19 9.08
N GLN A 96 -4.12 -23.58 8.81
CA GLN A 96 -3.48 -22.66 9.73
C GLN A 96 -3.97 -21.23 9.51
N ASP A 97 -3.94 -20.46 10.60
CA ASP A 97 -4.24 -19.04 10.52
C ASP A 97 -3.09 -18.30 9.87
N LYS A 98 -3.41 -17.43 8.96
CA LYS A 98 -2.44 -16.54 8.30
C LYS A 98 -2.78 -15.10 8.62
N TYR A 99 -1.75 -14.27 8.62
CA TYR A 99 -1.91 -12.85 8.94
C TYR A 99 -1.30 -12.01 7.83
N SER A 100 -1.94 -10.91 7.54
CA SER A 100 -1.40 -9.95 6.60
C SER A 100 -1.46 -8.56 7.22
N THR A 101 -0.33 -7.87 7.21
CA THR A 101 -0.27 -6.50 7.68
C THR A 101 -0.41 -5.58 6.47
N GLU A 102 -1.39 -4.72 6.53
CA GLU A 102 -1.77 -3.88 5.42
C GLU A 102 -1.90 -2.44 5.86
N ILE A 103 -1.74 -1.53 4.93
CA ILE A 103 -1.95 -0.12 5.18
C ILE A 103 -3.28 0.26 4.57
N VAL A 104 -4.18 0.76 5.40
CA VAL A 104 -5.50 1.16 4.97
C VAL A 104 -5.60 2.67 5.11
N PRO A 105 -5.83 3.39 4.01
CA PRO A 105 -6.00 4.84 4.10
C PRO A 105 -7.16 5.20 5.01
N VAL A 106 -6.92 6.16 5.90
CA VAL A 106 -7.92 6.52 6.89
C VAL A 106 -9.02 7.39 6.33
N SER A 107 -8.69 8.19 5.34
CA SER A 107 -9.66 9.04 4.72
C SER A 107 -9.33 9.14 3.26
N TYR A 108 -10.33 9.47 2.49
CA TYR A 108 -10.05 9.75 1.12
C TYR A 108 -9.56 11.17 1.02
N THR A 109 -8.69 11.38 0.10
CA THR A 109 -8.30 12.70 -0.25
C THR A 109 -8.16 12.75 -1.73
N HIS A 110 -7.35 13.61 -2.19
CA HIS A 110 -7.28 13.91 -3.57
C HIS A 110 -5.88 13.70 -4.06
N LEU A 111 -5.79 13.63 -5.32
CA LEU A 111 -4.51 13.54 -5.97
C LEU A 111 -3.77 14.82 -5.82
N THR A 112 -2.49 14.68 -5.58
CA THR A 112 -1.59 15.79 -5.70
C THR A 112 -0.69 15.53 -6.88
N LEU A 113 -0.44 16.58 -7.59
CA LEU A 113 0.31 16.46 -8.80
C LEU A 113 1.77 16.61 -8.54
N PRO A 114 2.57 16.19 -9.50
CA PRO A 114 2.11 15.65 -10.78
C PRO A 114 1.88 14.16 -10.76
N THR A 115 2.39 13.44 -9.81
CA THR A 115 2.36 11.98 -9.85
C THR A 115 2.09 11.38 -8.51
N ILE A 116 1.54 12.12 -7.59
CA ILE A 116 1.37 11.67 -6.23
C ILE A 116 -0.10 11.62 -5.89
N LEU A 117 -0.51 10.49 -5.35
CA LEU A 117 -1.82 10.32 -4.78
C LEU A 117 -1.70 10.45 -3.27
N LEU A 118 -2.45 11.37 -2.71
CA LEU A 118 -2.55 11.53 -1.27
C LEU A 118 -3.78 10.81 -0.79
N VAL A 119 -3.59 9.91 0.12
CA VAL A 119 -4.68 9.07 0.59
C VAL A 119 -4.85 9.18 2.07
#